data_26a40a6665a50a21f8979a75fced099b
#
_entry.id   26a40a6665a50a21f8979a75fced099b
#
_cell.length_a   1.000
_cell.length_b   1.000
_cell.length_c   1.000
_cell.angle_alpha   90.00
_cell.angle_beta   90.00
_cell.angle_gamma   90.00
#
_symmetry.space_group_name_H-M   'P 1'
#
loop_
_entity.id
_entity.type
_entity.pdbx_description
1 polymer ?
#
loop_
_entity_poly.entity_id
_entity_poly.type
_entity_poly.pdbx_seq_one_letter_code
_entity_poly.pdbx_strand_id
1 'polypeptide(L)'
;MLDSLKVTPRQVTGSGPAAGQSTLAPAPELPEPAVAGWRPRRQNARRVLALAALLPLTVILAVKAASLGTQVFVNAYGMGVLGATILVMYVSFGNYRDPSEDATTLTARPLVSCLVAVRDELAVIETTIRSLLNQTYGNCEVIVVDDFSTDGTREMLTALAERLPFTFIALDRNVGKKRALVRAVEASAGAYYVFTDSDCIVGADAVERCMLAFQAHPGIGAVSGHARALNSDKNLLTRMQDVWYDGQFGVSKAAESVFRSVTCVSGPLAAFRREAIYNYLPAWAGDRFLGAEFRFATDRQLTGYVLGQYWIGRKLKHQYQNSPFVSAVDYPERKWGVAYVASARAWTNVPDTFGRVLRQQTRWKKSFIRNLFFTGAFYWRRGVLASALFYGHGLWVLLAPLLAFRHLVWLPLHGQFLLTALYLGGVLLKGSIWGLAYRFQNRGDGRWIYRPLMSVLSATVLSWLLIYSLLTLRRSVWSRG
;
A
#
# COMPACT_ATOMS: atom_id res chain seq x y z
N MET A 1 -7.07 21.76 20.15
CA MET A 1 -5.72 21.16 20.02
C MET A 1 -5.11 21.30 18.61
N LEU A 2 -5.88 21.63 17.59
CA LEU A 2 -5.37 22.03 16.26
C LEU A 2 -5.07 23.53 16.17
N ASP A 3 -5.75 24.37 16.99
CA ASP A 3 -5.55 25.83 17.02
C ASP A 3 -4.17 26.29 17.53
N SER A 4 -3.42 25.45 18.24
CA SER A 4 -2.05 25.76 18.66
C SER A 4 -1.01 25.59 17.54
N LEU A 5 -1.44 25.29 16.33
CA LEU A 5 -0.61 25.09 15.14
C LEU A 5 -0.71 26.26 14.13
N LYS A 6 -1.04 27.49 14.59
CA LYS A 6 -0.87 28.69 13.75
C LYS A 6 0.61 28.92 13.50
N VAL A 7 1.18 28.12 12.62
CA VAL A 7 2.45 28.36 11.97
C VAL A 7 2.11 29.15 10.70
N THR A 8 2.62 30.36 10.56
CA THR A 8 2.44 31.17 9.36
C THR A 8 3.22 30.47 8.23
N PRO A 9 2.57 29.85 7.23
CA PRO A 9 3.29 29.23 6.15
C PRO A 9 3.90 30.31 5.28
N ARG A 10 5.19 30.26 5.04
CA ARG A 10 5.83 31.03 3.98
C ARG A 10 5.49 30.29 2.67
N GLN A 11 4.40 30.71 2.02
CA GLN A 11 4.08 30.25 0.66
C GLN A 11 5.02 30.95 -0.32
N VAL A 12 5.86 30.19 -0.97
CA VAL A 12 6.55 30.63 -2.17
C VAL A 12 5.69 30.17 -3.34
N THR A 13 4.77 31.01 -3.80
CA THR A 13 4.04 30.79 -5.05
C THR A 13 4.91 31.30 -6.18
N GLY A 14 5.47 30.43 -7.00
CA GLY A 14 6.09 30.82 -8.26
C GLY A 14 5.01 31.36 -9.19
N SER A 15 5.00 32.67 -9.41
CA SER A 15 4.26 33.28 -10.52
C SER A 15 4.96 32.82 -11.80
N GLY A 16 4.35 31.87 -12.53
CA GLY A 16 4.89 31.38 -13.79
C GLY A 16 5.07 32.53 -14.80
N PRO A 17 6.20 32.61 -15.51
CA PRO A 17 6.33 33.47 -16.64
C PRO A 17 5.42 32.96 -17.76
N ALA A 18 4.76 33.90 -18.43
CA ALA A 18 4.00 33.69 -19.67
C ALA A 18 4.83 32.89 -20.69
N ALA A 19 4.16 32.01 -21.43
CA ALA A 19 4.64 31.08 -22.44
C ALA A 19 5.86 31.54 -23.25
N GLY A 20 7.05 31.37 -22.71
CA GLY A 20 8.31 31.37 -23.41
C GLY A 20 8.89 29.97 -23.30
N GLN A 21 9.19 29.32 -24.43
CA GLN A 21 9.84 28.01 -24.49
C GLN A 21 11.14 28.01 -23.65
N SER A 22 11.05 27.67 -22.37
CA SER A 22 12.24 27.39 -21.58
C SER A 22 12.67 25.96 -21.93
N THR A 23 13.82 25.83 -22.60
CA THR A 23 14.54 24.56 -22.71
C THR A 23 14.91 24.10 -21.31
N LEU A 24 13.97 23.40 -20.64
CA LEU A 24 14.27 22.61 -19.46
C LEU A 24 15.39 21.65 -19.86
N ALA A 25 16.49 21.60 -19.07
CA ALA A 25 17.46 20.54 -19.20
C ALA A 25 16.69 19.20 -19.27
N PRO A 26 17.08 18.27 -20.19
CA PRO A 26 16.37 17.02 -20.32
C PRO A 26 16.22 16.44 -18.94
N ALA A 27 14.97 16.07 -18.58
CA ALA A 27 14.72 15.35 -17.33
C ALA A 27 15.73 14.20 -17.27
N PRO A 28 16.36 13.92 -16.11
CA PRO A 28 17.17 12.72 -16.00
C PRO A 28 16.33 11.59 -16.60
N GLU A 29 16.89 10.87 -17.57
CA GLU A 29 16.15 9.78 -18.22
C GLU A 29 15.57 8.94 -17.11
N LEU A 30 14.25 9.09 -16.91
CA LEU A 30 13.53 8.19 -16.02
C LEU A 30 13.90 6.83 -16.56
N PRO A 31 14.49 5.91 -15.76
CA PRO A 31 14.78 4.58 -16.26
C PRO A 31 13.51 4.15 -16.99
N GLU A 32 13.61 3.98 -18.31
CA GLU A 32 12.46 3.47 -19.03
C GLU A 32 12.06 2.25 -18.23
N PRO A 33 10.94 2.30 -17.50
CA PRO A 33 10.46 1.11 -16.87
C PRO A 33 10.39 0.18 -18.05
N ALA A 34 11.10 -0.94 -18.00
CA ALA A 34 10.97 -1.95 -19.03
C ALA A 34 9.47 -2.12 -19.20
N VAL A 35 8.93 -1.40 -20.17
CA VAL A 35 7.50 -1.40 -20.49
C VAL A 35 7.31 -2.73 -21.16
N ALA A 36 7.39 -3.77 -20.35
CA ALA A 36 6.79 -5.04 -20.67
C ALA A 36 5.31 -4.69 -20.86
N GLY A 37 4.98 -4.34 -22.10
CA GLY A 37 3.72 -3.73 -22.48
C GLY A 37 2.61 -4.46 -21.77
N TRP A 38 1.93 -3.72 -20.87
CA TRP A 38 0.74 -4.23 -20.26
C TRP A 38 -0.19 -4.68 -21.40
N ARG A 39 -0.39 -6.00 -21.54
CA ARG A 39 -1.29 -6.57 -22.54
C ARG A 39 -2.54 -7.03 -21.81
N PRO A 40 -3.74 -6.69 -22.33
CA PRO A 40 -4.99 -7.16 -21.74
C PRO A 40 -4.90 -8.69 -21.54
N ARG A 41 -5.27 -9.11 -20.35
CA ARG A 41 -5.13 -10.49 -19.88
C ARG A 41 -5.91 -11.42 -20.83
N ARG A 42 -5.25 -12.31 -21.56
CA ARG A 42 -5.92 -13.45 -22.24
C ARG A 42 -6.48 -14.36 -21.13
N GLN A 43 -7.75 -14.14 -20.79
CA GLN A 43 -8.42 -14.75 -19.63
C GLN A 43 -8.39 -16.28 -19.61
N ASN A 44 -8.49 -16.93 -20.77
CA ASN A 44 -8.67 -18.39 -20.83
C ASN A 44 -7.40 -19.19 -20.53
N ALA A 45 -6.24 -18.82 -21.07
CA ALA A 45 -4.98 -19.52 -20.78
C ALA A 45 -4.56 -19.38 -19.31
N ARG A 46 -4.91 -18.27 -18.67
CA ARG A 46 -4.63 -18.01 -17.25
C ARG A 46 -5.52 -18.81 -16.32
N ARG A 47 -6.81 -18.98 -16.65
CA ARG A 47 -7.73 -19.85 -15.90
C ARG A 47 -7.22 -21.28 -15.87
N VAL A 48 -6.78 -21.81 -17.01
CA VAL A 48 -6.23 -23.17 -17.09
C VAL A 48 -4.94 -23.32 -16.29
N LEU A 49 -4.02 -22.36 -16.37
CA LEU A 49 -2.76 -22.39 -15.62
C LEU A 49 -2.95 -22.18 -14.12
N ALA A 50 -3.88 -21.31 -13.72
CA ALA A 50 -4.24 -21.13 -12.31
C ALA A 50 -4.88 -22.41 -11.73
N LEU A 51 -5.76 -23.06 -12.49
CA LEU A 51 -6.38 -24.32 -12.09
C LEU A 51 -5.35 -25.46 -12.04
N ALA A 52 -4.42 -25.55 -12.98
CA ALA A 52 -3.35 -26.54 -12.96
C ALA A 52 -2.38 -26.33 -11.78
N ALA A 53 -2.06 -25.08 -11.43
CA ALA A 53 -1.23 -24.75 -10.26
C ALA A 53 -1.95 -25.04 -8.93
N LEU A 54 -3.29 -25.15 -8.93
CA LEU A 54 -4.07 -25.47 -7.74
C LEU A 54 -4.11 -26.97 -7.45
N LEU A 55 -3.86 -27.84 -8.45
CA LEU A 55 -3.94 -29.30 -8.29
C LEU A 55 -3.06 -29.83 -7.16
N PRO A 56 -1.76 -29.50 -7.05
CA PRO A 56 -0.93 -29.93 -5.91
C PRO A 56 -1.46 -29.43 -4.56
N LEU A 57 -2.02 -28.24 -4.51
CA LEU A 57 -2.58 -27.67 -3.28
C LEU A 57 -3.88 -28.40 -2.87
N THR A 58 -4.72 -28.77 -3.81
CA THR A 58 -5.94 -29.54 -3.54
C THR A 58 -5.61 -30.94 -3.05
N VAL A 59 -4.57 -31.58 -3.59
CA VAL A 59 -4.09 -32.89 -3.07
C VAL A 59 -3.58 -32.76 -1.63
N ILE A 60 -2.76 -31.77 -1.31
CA ILE A 60 -2.28 -31.51 0.05
C ILE A 60 -3.45 -31.20 0.98
N LEU A 61 -4.44 -30.46 0.53
CA LEU A 61 -5.64 -30.13 1.29
C LEU A 61 -6.44 -31.40 1.63
N ALA A 62 -6.60 -32.30 0.66
CA ALA A 62 -7.28 -33.59 0.85
C ALA A 62 -6.53 -34.50 1.84
N VAL A 63 -5.19 -34.60 1.74
CA VAL A 63 -4.34 -35.35 2.67
C VAL A 63 -4.44 -34.76 4.09
N LYS A 64 -4.42 -33.44 4.24
CA LYS A 64 -4.59 -32.78 5.55
C LYS A 64 -5.98 -33.00 6.12
N ALA A 65 -7.02 -33.01 5.31
CA ALA A 65 -8.38 -33.31 5.73
C ALA A 65 -8.50 -34.76 6.23
N ALA A 66 -7.89 -35.72 5.54
CA ALA A 66 -7.85 -37.12 5.96
C ALA A 66 -7.06 -37.33 7.26
N SER A 67 -6.08 -36.48 7.55
CA SER A 67 -5.25 -36.59 8.79
C SER A 67 -5.73 -35.68 9.94
N LEU A 68 -6.92 -35.12 9.88
CA LEU A 68 -7.45 -34.15 10.88
C LEU A 68 -7.44 -34.72 12.30
N GLY A 69 -7.70 -36.03 12.47
CA GLY A 69 -7.80 -36.67 13.79
C GLY A 69 -6.51 -36.69 14.61
N THR A 70 -5.34 -36.53 13.99
CA THR A 70 -4.05 -36.71 14.67
C THR A 70 -3.40 -35.41 15.18
N GLN A 71 -3.66 -34.26 14.51
CA GLN A 71 -3.11 -32.95 14.88
C GLN A 71 -4.04 -31.82 14.44
N VAL A 72 -5.23 -31.77 15.00
CA VAL A 72 -6.36 -30.92 14.56
C VAL A 72 -5.95 -29.46 14.34
N PHE A 73 -5.26 -28.84 15.30
CA PHE A 73 -4.90 -27.43 15.22
C PHE A 73 -3.96 -27.11 14.03
N VAL A 74 -2.89 -27.91 13.89
CA VAL A 74 -1.87 -27.68 12.82
C VAL A 74 -2.45 -27.96 11.44
N ASN A 75 -3.27 -29.01 11.33
CA ASN A 75 -3.92 -29.36 10.09
C ASN A 75 -4.99 -28.33 9.70
N ALA A 76 -5.83 -27.89 10.64
CA ALA A 76 -6.82 -26.84 10.40
C ALA A 76 -6.18 -25.52 9.97
N TYR A 77 -5.09 -25.09 10.64
CA TYR A 77 -4.33 -23.92 10.24
C TYR A 77 -3.76 -24.07 8.83
N GLY A 78 -3.09 -25.17 8.53
CA GLY A 78 -2.52 -25.43 7.20
C GLY A 78 -3.59 -25.46 6.11
N MET A 79 -4.75 -26.07 6.38
CA MET A 79 -5.91 -26.06 5.48
C MET A 79 -6.43 -24.64 5.23
N GLY A 80 -6.58 -23.84 6.28
CA GLY A 80 -6.99 -22.45 6.17
C GLY A 80 -6.05 -21.63 5.31
N VAL A 81 -4.73 -21.76 5.52
CA VAL A 81 -3.70 -21.05 4.72
C VAL A 81 -3.71 -21.48 3.26
N LEU A 82 -3.81 -22.79 2.98
CA LEU A 82 -3.85 -23.31 1.62
C LEU A 82 -5.15 -22.91 0.92
N GLY A 83 -6.29 -23.08 1.58
CA GLY A 83 -7.60 -22.70 1.06
C GLY A 83 -7.69 -21.21 0.74
N ALA A 84 -7.20 -20.36 1.64
CA ALA A 84 -7.12 -18.92 1.39
C ALA A 84 -6.18 -18.59 0.21
N THR A 85 -5.04 -19.28 0.09
CA THR A 85 -4.11 -19.09 -1.04
C THR A 85 -4.76 -19.47 -2.37
N ILE A 86 -5.44 -20.63 -2.44
CA ILE A 86 -6.19 -21.09 -3.59
C ILE A 86 -7.26 -20.07 -3.98
N LEU A 87 -8.07 -19.67 -3.00
CA LEU A 87 -9.15 -18.73 -3.22
C LEU A 87 -8.66 -17.37 -3.72
N VAL A 88 -7.65 -16.79 -3.08
CA VAL A 88 -7.08 -15.50 -3.48
C VAL A 88 -6.51 -15.56 -4.91
N MET A 89 -5.83 -16.64 -5.27
CA MET A 89 -5.32 -16.81 -6.64
C MET A 89 -6.46 -17.00 -7.65
N TYR A 90 -7.46 -17.84 -7.32
CA TYR A 90 -8.62 -18.03 -8.18
C TYR A 90 -9.36 -16.72 -8.43
N VAL A 91 -9.66 -15.96 -7.37
CA VAL A 91 -10.34 -14.65 -7.46
C VAL A 91 -9.50 -13.65 -8.26
N SER A 92 -8.19 -13.55 -7.95
CA SER A 92 -7.29 -12.62 -8.65
C SER A 92 -7.16 -12.94 -10.14
N PHE A 93 -6.89 -14.19 -10.50
CA PHE A 93 -6.66 -14.56 -11.90
C PHE A 93 -7.96 -14.75 -12.72
N GLY A 94 -9.02 -15.19 -12.06
CA GLY A 94 -10.29 -15.48 -12.72
C GLY A 94 -11.23 -14.28 -12.83
N ASN A 95 -11.30 -13.45 -11.79
CA ASN A 95 -12.35 -12.45 -11.66
C ASN A 95 -11.87 -11.00 -11.68
N TYR A 96 -10.58 -10.74 -11.35
CA TYR A 96 -10.09 -9.36 -11.35
C TYR A 96 -10.02 -8.80 -12.77
N ARG A 97 -10.59 -7.62 -12.93
CA ARG A 97 -10.42 -6.72 -14.09
C ARG A 97 -9.90 -5.40 -13.57
N ASP A 98 -9.05 -4.74 -14.35
CA ASP A 98 -8.57 -3.42 -13.99
C ASP A 98 -9.70 -2.40 -14.12
N PRO A 99 -10.13 -1.71 -13.04
CA PRO A 99 -11.26 -0.78 -13.11
C PRO A 99 -11.05 0.40 -14.08
N SER A 100 -9.81 0.72 -14.43
CA SER A 100 -9.52 1.79 -15.39
C SER A 100 -9.81 1.40 -16.84
N GLU A 101 -10.01 0.11 -17.12
CA GLU A 101 -10.34 -0.38 -18.47
C GLU A 101 -11.82 -0.31 -18.79
N ASP A 102 -12.67 -0.09 -17.79
CA ASP A 102 -14.10 0.03 -17.96
C ASP A 102 -14.51 1.41 -18.53
N ALA A 103 -13.56 2.36 -18.63
CA ALA A 103 -13.71 3.63 -19.34
C ALA A 103 -12.51 3.82 -20.29
N THR A 104 -12.79 4.14 -21.56
CA THR A 104 -11.74 4.33 -22.58
C THR A 104 -11.21 5.75 -22.61
N THR A 105 -12.03 6.74 -22.25
CA THR A 105 -11.72 8.16 -22.27
C THR A 105 -12.34 8.87 -21.07
N LEU A 106 -11.70 9.95 -20.64
CA LEU A 106 -12.23 10.82 -19.59
C LEU A 106 -13.21 11.83 -20.20
N THR A 107 -14.44 11.86 -19.67
CA THR A 107 -15.47 12.84 -20.05
C THR A 107 -15.25 14.21 -19.38
N ALA A 108 -14.59 14.21 -18.21
CA ALA A 108 -14.21 15.41 -17.48
C ALA A 108 -12.83 15.22 -16.84
N ARG A 109 -12.11 16.31 -16.70
CA ARG A 109 -10.78 16.34 -16.04
C ARG A 109 -10.81 17.27 -14.82
N PRO A 110 -11.49 16.89 -13.72
CA PRO A 110 -11.47 17.68 -12.49
C PRO A 110 -10.05 17.81 -11.94
N LEU A 111 -9.78 18.89 -11.20
CA LEU A 111 -8.48 19.11 -10.60
C LEU A 111 -8.10 17.99 -9.64
N VAL A 112 -6.88 17.47 -9.78
CA VAL A 112 -6.26 16.48 -8.91
C VAL A 112 -5.10 17.11 -8.17
N SER A 113 -5.12 17.04 -6.84
CA SER A 113 -4.01 17.50 -6.00
C SER A 113 -3.07 16.33 -5.69
N CYS A 114 -1.84 16.41 -6.20
CA CYS A 114 -0.76 15.47 -5.90
C CYS A 114 -0.01 15.97 -4.66
N LEU A 115 -0.08 15.22 -3.56
CA LEU A 115 0.32 15.65 -2.23
C LEU A 115 1.48 14.82 -1.71
N VAL A 116 2.58 15.47 -1.37
CA VAL A 116 3.82 14.84 -0.87
C VAL A 116 4.21 15.43 0.47
N ALA A 117 4.46 14.59 1.46
CA ALA A 117 5.14 14.98 2.69
C ALA A 117 6.56 14.43 2.65
N VAL A 118 7.55 15.28 2.80
CA VAL A 118 8.96 14.93 2.70
C VAL A 118 9.68 15.24 4.02
N ARG A 119 10.69 14.41 4.33
CA ARG A 119 11.64 14.66 5.39
C ARG A 119 12.93 13.90 5.13
N ASP A 120 14.04 14.65 5.07
CA ASP A 120 15.38 14.09 4.90
C ASP A 120 15.49 13.16 3.68
N GLU A 121 15.18 13.69 2.46
CA GLU A 121 15.12 12.95 1.19
C GLU A 121 15.84 13.71 0.05
N LEU A 122 16.94 14.40 0.36
CA LEU A 122 17.68 15.25 -0.58
C LEU A 122 18.01 14.54 -1.90
N ALA A 123 18.35 13.24 -1.84
CA ALA A 123 18.81 12.50 -3.03
C ALA A 123 17.70 12.11 -4.02
N VAL A 124 16.41 12.13 -3.63
CA VAL A 124 15.35 11.51 -4.42
C VAL A 124 14.13 12.39 -4.68
N ILE A 125 13.89 13.41 -3.86
CA ILE A 125 12.64 14.18 -3.90
C ILE A 125 12.43 14.95 -5.22
N GLU A 126 13.48 15.45 -5.86
CA GLU A 126 13.36 16.12 -7.15
C GLU A 126 12.77 15.20 -8.22
N THR A 127 13.23 13.95 -8.29
CA THR A 127 12.73 12.96 -9.24
C THR A 127 11.24 12.66 -8.97
N THR A 128 10.83 12.59 -7.72
CA THR A 128 9.42 12.44 -7.34
C THR A 128 8.58 13.61 -7.84
N ILE A 129 9.00 14.85 -7.60
CA ILE A 129 8.28 16.06 -8.02
C ILE A 129 8.16 16.10 -9.55
N ARG A 130 9.26 15.86 -10.27
CA ARG A 130 9.25 15.83 -11.74
C ARG A 130 8.30 14.77 -12.30
N SER A 131 8.22 13.59 -11.69
CA SER A 131 7.30 12.54 -12.11
C SER A 131 5.82 12.94 -11.93
N LEU A 132 5.51 13.74 -10.92
CA LEU A 132 4.16 14.27 -10.67
C LEU A 132 3.80 15.43 -11.61
N LEU A 133 4.77 16.27 -11.95
CA LEU A 133 4.57 17.37 -12.91
C LEU A 133 4.38 16.87 -14.35
N ASN A 134 4.94 15.70 -14.69
CA ASN A 134 4.88 15.10 -16.02
C ASN A 134 3.70 14.13 -16.22
N GLN A 135 2.60 14.28 -15.47
CA GLN A 135 1.43 13.44 -15.64
C GLN A 135 0.63 13.79 -16.92
N THR A 136 0.29 12.79 -17.73
CA THR A 136 -0.53 12.93 -18.96
C THR A 136 -1.93 13.44 -18.69
N TYR A 137 -2.40 13.31 -17.46
CA TYR A 137 -3.70 13.82 -17.03
C TYR A 137 -3.85 15.34 -17.24
N GLY A 138 -2.79 16.11 -17.06
CA GLY A 138 -2.71 17.52 -17.40
C GLY A 138 -3.35 18.50 -16.41
N ASN A 139 -4.44 18.15 -15.72
CA ASN A 139 -5.07 19.02 -14.70
C ASN A 139 -4.70 18.59 -13.28
N CYS A 140 -3.42 18.76 -12.96
CA CYS A 140 -2.85 18.44 -11.65
C CYS A 140 -2.22 19.68 -11.01
N GLU A 141 -2.37 19.82 -9.70
CA GLU A 141 -1.52 20.66 -8.86
C GLU A 141 -0.61 19.76 -8.01
N VAL A 142 0.62 20.17 -7.77
CA VAL A 142 1.59 19.44 -6.95
C VAL A 142 1.89 20.27 -5.70
N ILE A 143 1.73 19.68 -4.52
CA ILE A 143 1.98 20.34 -3.24
C ILE A 143 2.93 19.48 -2.43
N VAL A 144 4.07 20.05 -2.05
CA VAL A 144 5.13 19.41 -1.28
C VAL A 144 5.27 20.08 0.07
N VAL A 145 5.16 19.30 1.14
CA VAL A 145 5.31 19.79 2.52
C VAL A 145 6.56 19.19 3.14
N ASP A 146 7.52 20.05 3.49
CA ASP A 146 8.71 19.66 4.22
C ASP A 146 8.41 19.59 5.74
N ASP A 147 8.51 18.39 6.30
CA ASP A 147 8.28 18.11 7.72
C ASP A 147 9.56 18.31 8.55
N PHE A 148 10.20 19.49 8.41
CA PHE A 148 11.40 19.87 9.12
C PHE A 148 12.61 19.00 8.79
N SER A 149 13.04 19.01 7.51
CA SER A 149 14.28 18.36 7.06
C SER A 149 15.54 19.08 7.55
N THR A 150 16.61 18.30 7.72
CA THR A 150 17.90 18.74 8.24
C THR A 150 19.11 18.37 7.37
N ASP A 151 18.86 17.73 6.23
CA ASP A 151 19.89 17.18 5.31
C ASP A 151 20.13 18.02 4.05
N GLY A 152 19.56 19.25 3.98
CA GLY A 152 19.60 20.11 2.78
C GLY A 152 18.37 19.97 1.86
N THR A 153 17.43 19.07 2.18
CA THR A 153 16.19 18.90 1.39
C THR A 153 15.38 20.20 1.30
N ARG A 154 15.28 20.97 2.39
CA ARG A 154 14.52 22.22 2.46
C ARG A 154 15.08 23.27 1.52
N GLU A 155 16.39 23.48 1.53
CA GLU A 155 17.11 24.44 0.71
C GLU A 155 16.95 24.10 -0.77
N MET A 156 17.07 22.81 -1.11
CA MET A 156 16.86 22.33 -2.48
C MET A 156 15.42 22.56 -2.94
N LEU A 157 14.41 22.24 -2.09
CA LEU A 157 13.01 22.44 -2.44
C LEU A 157 12.65 23.92 -2.61
N THR A 158 13.25 24.81 -1.82
CA THR A 158 13.10 26.26 -1.99
C THR A 158 13.59 26.71 -3.37
N ALA A 159 14.81 26.29 -3.78
CA ALA A 159 15.37 26.60 -5.07
C ALA A 159 14.61 25.94 -6.24
N LEU A 160 14.04 24.75 -6.05
CA LEU A 160 13.22 24.08 -7.05
C LEU A 160 11.88 24.77 -7.25
N ALA A 161 11.25 25.29 -6.20
CA ALA A 161 9.96 25.98 -6.28
C ALA A 161 10.04 27.31 -7.07
N GLU A 162 11.22 27.90 -7.20
CA GLU A 162 11.44 29.06 -8.06
C GLU A 162 11.46 28.69 -9.56
N ARG A 163 11.70 27.42 -9.89
CA ARG A 163 11.93 26.95 -11.28
C ARG A 163 10.87 25.97 -11.78
N LEU A 164 10.18 25.29 -10.89
CA LEU A 164 9.17 24.28 -11.22
C LEU A 164 7.80 24.68 -10.66
N PRO A 165 6.70 24.39 -11.38
CA PRO A 165 5.35 24.82 -11.01
C PRO A 165 4.75 23.89 -9.95
N PHE A 166 5.23 23.96 -8.70
CA PHE A 166 4.63 23.28 -7.54
C PHE A 166 4.58 24.19 -6.33
N THR A 167 3.65 23.93 -5.44
CA THR A 167 3.54 24.65 -4.17
C THR A 167 4.44 23.99 -3.13
N PHE A 168 5.34 24.78 -2.54
CA PHE A 168 6.22 24.34 -1.47
C PHE A 168 5.79 24.95 -0.13
N ILE A 169 5.69 24.11 0.91
CA ILE A 169 5.37 24.50 2.28
C ILE A 169 6.43 23.92 3.22
N ALA A 170 7.18 24.80 3.91
CA ALA A 170 8.15 24.39 4.91
C ALA A 170 7.54 24.52 6.32
N LEU A 171 7.62 23.44 7.11
CA LEU A 171 7.17 23.45 8.51
C LEU A 171 8.32 23.82 9.46
N ASP A 172 8.03 24.57 10.52
CA ASP A 172 9.04 25.03 11.49
C ASP A 172 9.42 23.94 12.52
N ARG A 173 8.71 22.83 12.53
CA ARG A 173 8.98 21.67 13.39
C ARG A 173 8.46 20.37 12.76
N ASN A 174 9.05 19.25 13.18
CA ASN A 174 8.53 17.94 12.80
C ASN A 174 7.16 17.69 13.46
N VAL A 175 6.13 17.54 12.63
CA VAL A 175 4.76 17.23 13.07
C VAL A 175 4.35 15.81 12.73
N GLY A 176 5.13 15.11 11.89
CA GLY A 176 4.89 13.76 11.39
C GLY A 176 4.05 13.73 10.12
N LYS A 177 4.28 12.69 9.31
CA LYS A 177 3.75 12.54 7.95
C LYS A 177 2.23 12.80 7.82
N LYS A 178 1.41 12.29 8.76
CA LYS A 178 -0.06 12.50 8.71
C LYS A 178 -0.42 13.98 8.76
N ARG A 179 0.16 14.72 9.70
CA ARG A 179 -0.11 16.16 9.87
C ARG A 179 0.47 16.98 8.74
N ALA A 180 1.66 16.63 8.24
CA ALA A 180 2.24 17.27 7.07
C ALA A 180 1.33 17.10 5.84
N LEU A 181 0.79 15.90 5.59
CA LEU A 181 -0.18 15.67 4.51
C LEU A 181 -1.51 16.41 4.72
N VAL A 182 -1.98 16.56 5.97
CA VAL A 182 -3.16 17.41 6.26
C VAL A 182 -2.87 18.87 5.90
N ARG A 183 -1.67 19.38 6.17
CA ARG A 183 -1.27 20.75 5.74
C ARG A 183 -1.26 20.87 4.21
N ALA A 184 -0.82 19.82 3.49
CA ALA A 184 -0.91 19.80 2.03
C ALA A 184 -2.38 19.86 1.56
N VAL A 185 -3.30 19.11 2.20
CA VAL A 185 -4.73 19.16 1.87
C VAL A 185 -5.35 20.53 2.16
N GLU A 186 -4.97 21.20 3.23
CA GLU A 186 -5.44 22.57 3.56
C GLU A 186 -5.08 23.58 2.45
N ALA A 187 -3.95 23.39 1.79
CA ALA A 187 -3.49 24.26 0.69
C ALA A 187 -4.01 23.82 -0.70
N SER A 188 -4.76 22.71 -0.79
CA SER A 188 -5.17 22.10 -2.05
C SER A 188 -6.59 22.49 -2.44
N ALA A 189 -6.82 22.56 -3.78
CA ALA A 189 -8.12 22.87 -4.35
C ALA A 189 -8.79 21.68 -5.07
N GLY A 190 -8.08 20.55 -5.23
CA GLY A 190 -8.54 19.40 -6.01
C GLY A 190 -9.77 18.70 -5.45
N ALA A 191 -10.57 18.17 -6.37
CA ALA A 191 -11.69 17.28 -6.07
C ALA A 191 -11.22 15.84 -5.76
N TYR A 192 -10.00 15.52 -6.12
CA TYR A 192 -9.32 14.25 -5.88
C TYR A 192 -7.94 14.49 -5.32
N TYR A 193 -7.49 13.60 -4.48
CA TYR A 193 -6.16 13.63 -3.88
C TYR A 193 -5.36 12.41 -4.31
N VAL A 194 -4.12 12.64 -4.71
CA VAL A 194 -3.12 11.59 -4.93
C VAL A 194 -2.02 11.80 -3.91
N PHE A 195 -1.96 10.92 -2.90
CA PHE A 195 -0.83 10.87 -1.98
C PHE A 195 0.24 9.95 -2.54
N THR A 196 1.49 10.41 -2.50
CA THR A 196 2.66 9.58 -2.83
C THR A 196 3.76 9.75 -1.78
N ASP A 197 4.60 8.72 -1.64
CA ASP A 197 5.77 8.80 -0.78
C ASP A 197 6.85 9.65 -1.47
N SER A 198 7.69 10.32 -0.68
CA SER A 198 8.73 11.27 -1.16
C SER A 198 9.87 10.61 -1.92
N ASP A 199 9.94 9.29 -1.96
CA ASP A 199 10.94 8.47 -2.64
C ASP A 199 10.36 7.64 -3.80
N CYS A 200 9.23 8.09 -4.36
CA CYS A 200 8.51 7.37 -5.41
C CYS A 200 8.59 8.07 -6.76
N ILE A 201 8.66 7.26 -7.81
CA ILE A 201 8.46 7.70 -9.19
C ILE A 201 7.06 7.25 -9.61
N VAL A 202 6.21 8.19 -10.01
CA VAL A 202 4.85 7.91 -10.47
C VAL A 202 4.85 7.83 -12.01
N GLY A 203 4.27 6.76 -12.55
CA GLY A 203 4.17 6.58 -14.00
C GLY A 203 3.41 7.72 -14.68
N ALA A 204 3.81 8.10 -15.89
CA ALA A 204 3.29 9.27 -16.56
C ALA A 204 1.76 9.26 -16.75
N ASP A 205 1.14 8.10 -16.95
CA ASP A 205 -0.31 7.93 -17.10
C ASP A 205 -1.03 7.49 -15.81
N ALA A 206 -0.33 7.42 -14.68
CA ALA A 206 -0.84 6.80 -13.47
C ALA A 206 -2.03 7.57 -12.86
N VAL A 207 -1.97 8.90 -12.84
CA VAL A 207 -3.11 9.72 -12.39
C VAL A 207 -4.31 9.54 -13.33
N GLU A 208 -4.10 9.55 -14.63
CA GLU A 208 -5.16 9.33 -15.62
C GLU A 208 -5.83 7.97 -15.43
N ARG A 209 -5.08 6.89 -15.20
CA ARG A 209 -5.61 5.56 -14.88
C ARG A 209 -6.46 5.56 -13.61
N CYS A 210 -6.04 6.26 -12.57
CA CYS A 210 -6.83 6.41 -11.36
C CYS A 210 -8.16 7.15 -11.65
N MET A 211 -8.12 8.20 -12.45
CA MET A 211 -9.30 8.99 -12.78
C MET A 211 -10.28 8.23 -13.67
N LEU A 212 -9.80 7.42 -14.64
CA LEU A 212 -10.64 6.51 -15.41
C LEU A 212 -11.40 5.52 -14.51
N ALA A 213 -10.73 4.94 -13.51
CA ALA A 213 -11.38 4.05 -12.54
C ALA A 213 -12.44 4.77 -11.70
N PHE A 214 -12.17 6.01 -11.26
CA PHE A 214 -13.17 6.81 -10.53
C PHE A 214 -14.36 7.20 -11.41
N GLN A 215 -14.14 7.51 -12.68
CA GLN A 215 -15.21 7.85 -13.61
C GLN A 215 -16.08 6.62 -13.90
N ALA A 216 -15.46 5.48 -14.20
CA ALA A 216 -16.19 4.25 -14.50
C ALA A 216 -17.00 3.74 -13.28
N HIS A 217 -16.52 4.00 -12.07
CA HIS A 217 -17.13 3.48 -10.84
C HIS A 217 -17.36 4.58 -9.79
N PRO A 218 -18.48 5.32 -9.86
CA PRO A 218 -18.80 6.40 -8.92
C PRO A 218 -18.85 5.97 -7.44
N GLY A 219 -19.08 4.69 -7.16
CA GLY A 219 -19.04 4.13 -5.80
C GLY A 219 -17.66 3.82 -5.24
N ILE A 220 -16.56 4.03 -6.01
CA ILE A 220 -15.20 3.89 -5.51
C ILE A 220 -14.74 5.19 -4.88
N GLY A 221 -14.38 5.16 -3.59
CA GLY A 221 -13.87 6.30 -2.84
C GLY A 221 -12.33 6.39 -2.81
N ALA A 222 -11.64 5.26 -3.05
CA ALA A 222 -10.19 5.23 -3.10
C ALA A 222 -9.66 4.16 -4.06
N VAL A 223 -8.48 4.43 -4.63
CA VAL A 223 -7.78 3.58 -5.59
C VAL A 223 -6.32 3.40 -5.15
N SER A 224 -5.86 2.15 -5.07
CA SER A 224 -4.44 1.81 -4.92
C SER A 224 -3.84 1.56 -6.29
N GLY A 225 -2.78 2.26 -6.65
CA GLY A 225 -1.95 1.90 -7.79
C GLY A 225 -1.08 0.67 -7.51
N HIS A 226 -0.29 0.25 -8.50
CA HIS A 226 0.66 -0.86 -8.45
C HIS A 226 2.07 -0.35 -8.20
N ALA A 227 2.68 -0.77 -7.09
CA ALA A 227 4.06 -0.39 -6.77
C ALA A 227 5.05 -1.52 -7.08
N ARG A 228 6.22 -1.15 -7.63
CA ARG A 228 7.37 -2.00 -7.88
C ARG A 228 8.62 -1.44 -7.18
N ALA A 229 9.62 -2.28 -7.00
CA ALA A 229 10.90 -1.84 -6.47
C ALA A 229 11.72 -1.12 -7.56
N LEU A 230 12.11 0.14 -7.32
CA LEU A 230 12.98 0.91 -8.21
C LEU A 230 14.40 0.34 -8.23
N ASN A 231 14.92 -0.02 -7.06
CA ASN A 231 16.26 -0.57 -6.86
C ASN A 231 16.28 -2.11 -6.86
N SER A 232 15.40 -2.76 -7.63
CA SER A 232 15.22 -4.22 -7.61
C SER A 232 16.50 -5.01 -7.90
N ASP A 233 17.41 -4.48 -8.74
CA ASP A 233 18.61 -5.18 -9.18
C ASP A 233 19.83 -4.95 -8.30
N LYS A 234 19.72 -4.17 -7.22
CA LYS A 234 20.87 -3.82 -6.36
C LYS A 234 21.49 -5.03 -5.66
N ASN A 235 20.67 -5.96 -5.14
CA ASN A 235 21.16 -7.19 -4.50
C ASN A 235 20.04 -8.26 -4.41
N LEU A 236 20.38 -9.43 -3.84
CA LEU A 236 19.42 -10.53 -3.65
C LEU A 236 18.20 -10.10 -2.82
N LEU A 237 18.41 -9.33 -1.77
CA LEU A 237 17.34 -8.91 -0.85
C LEU A 237 16.34 -7.98 -1.55
N THR A 238 16.80 -7.07 -2.41
CA THR A 238 15.93 -6.19 -3.19
C THR A 238 15.16 -6.95 -4.27
N ARG A 239 15.79 -7.97 -4.93
CA ARG A 239 15.10 -8.86 -5.88
C ARG A 239 14.00 -9.68 -5.21
N MET A 240 14.26 -10.22 -4.03
CA MET A 240 13.27 -10.96 -3.24
C MET A 240 12.07 -10.07 -2.88
N GLN A 241 12.32 -8.82 -2.50
CA GLN A 241 11.28 -7.86 -2.14
C GLN A 241 10.45 -7.43 -3.35
N ASP A 242 11.07 -7.19 -4.53
CA ASP A 242 10.34 -6.82 -5.75
C ASP A 242 9.30 -7.87 -6.13
N VAL A 243 9.69 -9.15 -6.17
CA VAL A 243 8.77 -10.26 -6.46
C VAL A 243 7.67 -10.38 -5.39
N TRP A 244 8.01 -10.09 -4.13
CA TRP A 244 7.04 -10.10 -3.06
C TRP A 244 6.05 -8.94 -3.16
N TYR A 245 6.50 -7.73 -3.48
CA TYR A 245 5.65 -6.56 -3.74
C TYR A 245 4.66 -6.85 -4.87
N ASP A 246 5.15 -7.32 -6.01
CA ASP A 246 4.29 -7.66 -7.16
C ASP A 246 3.19 -8.65 -6.77
N GLY A 247 3.50 -9.68 -5.97
CA GLY A 247 2.51 -10.62 -5.46
C GLY A 247 1.48 -9.95 -4.53
N GLN A 248 1.90 -9.01 -3.68
CA GLN A 248 0.98 -8.28 -2.80
C GLN A 248 0.01 -7.39 -3.60
N PHE A 249 0.49 -6.74 -4.65
CA PHE A 249 -0.35 -5.90 -5.50
C PHE A 249 -1.12 -6.73 -6.53
N GLY A 250 -0.45 -7.48 -7.38
CA GLY A 250 -1.03 -8.17 -8.51
C GLY A 250 -1.88 -9.40 -8.16
N VAL A 251 -1.74 -9.95 -6.94
CA VAL A 251 -2.53 -11.08 -6.47
C VAL A 251 -3.42 -10.69 -5.29
N SER A 252 -2.85 -10.25 -4.16
CA SER A 252 -3.65 -9.99 -2.96
C SER A 252 -4.61 -8.82 -3.14
N LYS A 253 -4.12 -7.63 -3.53
CA LYS A 253 -4.99 -6.47 -3.77
C LYS A 253 -5.92 -6.66 -4.96
N ALA A 254 -5.48 -7.39 -6.00
CA ALA A 254 -6.36 -7.73 -7.11
C ALA A 254 -7.56 -8.57 -6.65
N ALA A 255 -7.34 -9.54 -5.75
CA ALA A 255 -8.42 -10.32 -5.17
C ALA A 255 -9.35 -9.46 -4.28
N GLU A 256 -8.78 -8.62 -3.39
CA GLU A 256 -9.55 -7.69 -2.56
C GLU A 256 -10.36 -6.70 -3.42
N SER A 257 -9.83 -6.27 -4.57
CA SER A 257 -10.47 -5.33 -5.50
C SER A 257 -11.74 -5.91 -6.14
N VAL A 258 -11.79 -7.23 -6.38
CA VAL A 258 -13.01 -7.90 -6.87
C VAL A 258 -14.18 -7.66 -5.93
N PHE A 259 -13.92 -7.58 -4.62
CA PHE A 259 -14.92 -7.27 -3.59
C PHE A 259 -15.04 -5.77 -3.29
N ARG A 260 -14.36 -4.90 -4.05
CA ARG A 260 -14.27 -3.45 -3.79
C ARG A 260 -13.89 -3.15 -2.33
N SER A 261 -13.00 -3.96 -1.77
CA SER A 261 -12.68 -3.95 -0.34
C SER A 261 -11.18 -4.06 -0.09
N VAL A 262 -10.37 -3.40 -0.93
CA VAL A 262 -8.91 -3.30 -0.73
C VAL A 262 -8.63 -2.69 0.63
N THR A 263 -7.84 -3.37 1.45
CA THR A 263 -7.61 -3.01 2.86
C THR A 263 -6.51 -2.00 3.07
N CYS A 264 -5.74 -1.70 2.01
CA CYS A 264 -4.63 -0.75 2.06
C CYS A 264 -4.40 -0.10 0.70
N VAL A 265 -4.71 1.18 0.58
CA VAL A 265 -4.29 2.02 -0.54
C VAL A 265 -2.86 2.47 -0.26
N SER A 266 -1.87 1.82 -0.89
CA SER A 266 -0.45 1.94 -0.50
C SER A 266 0.19 3.26 -0.88
N GLY A 267 1.07 3.76 0.00
CA GLY A 267 1.72 5.05 -0.07
C GLY A 267 2.40 5.44 -1.39
N PRO A 268 3.03 4.53 -2.16
CA PRO A 268 3.62 4.90 -3.45
C PRO A 268 2.66 5.52 -4.46
N LEU A 269 1.38 5.09 -4.46
CA LEU A 269 0.34 5.70 -5.29
C LEU A 269 -1.04 5.44 -4.66
N ALA A 270 -1.56 6.42 -3.97
CA ALA A 270 -2.79 6.37 -3.20
C ALA A 270 -3.75 7.48 -3.65
N ALA A 271 -4.76 7.14 -4.45
CA ALA A 271 -5.73 8.11 -4.94
C ALA A 271 -7.06 8.04 -4.15
N PHE A 272 -7.63 9.19 -3.83
CA PHE A 272 -8.85 9.32 -3.03
C PHE A 272 -9.79 10.38 -3.62
N ARG A 273 -11.09 10.15 -3.55
CA ARG A 273 -12.08 11.23 -3.67
C ARG A 273 -12.00 12.13 -2.44
N ARG A 274 -12.05 13.44 -2.63
CA ARG A 274 -12.10 14.41 -1.53
C ARG A 274 -13.23 14.08 -0.56
N GLU A 275 -14.42 13.84 -1.05
CA GLU A 275 -15.62 13.51 -0.25
C GLU A 275 -15.50 12.22 0.57
N ALA A 276 -14.60 11.31 0.18
CA ALA A 276 -14.39 10.06 0.90
C ALA A 276 -13.50 10.19 2.15
N ILE A 277 -12.65 11.23 2.22
CA ILE A 277 -11.67 11.35 3.30
C ILE A 277 -11.65 12.71 4.01
N TYR A 278 -12.11 13.80 3.39
CA TYR A 278 -11.89 15.17 3.86
C TYR A 278 -12.36 15.39 5.31
N ASN A 279 -13.58 15.01 5.64
CA ASN A 279 -14.11 15.19 7.00
C ASN A 279 -13.44 14.31 8.07
N TYR A 280 -12.64 13.31 7.67
CA TYR A 280 -11.97 12.35 8.56
C TYR A 280 -10.49 12.65 8.78
N LEU A 281 -9.95 13.65 8.10
CA LEU A 281 -8.55 14.07 8.22
C LEU A 281 -8.16 14.48 9.65
N PRO A 282 -9.01 15.17 10.44
CA PRO A 282 -8.70 15.47 11.85
C PRO A 282 -8.55 14.21 12.70
N ALA A 283 -9.43 13.23 12.51
CA ALA A 283 -9.36 11.95 13.21
C ALA A 283 -8.12 11.14 12.80
N TRP A 284 -7.74 11.21 11.53
CA TRP A 284 -6.54 10.57 11.01
C TRP A 284 -5.25 11.20 11.54
N ALA A 285 -5.17 12.54 11.56
CA ALA A 285 -4.02 13.28 12.09
C ALA A 285 -3.86 13.10 13.60
N GLY A 286 -4.97 13.01 14.34
CA GLY A 286 -5.02 12.84 15.78
C GLY A 286 -5.07 11.39 16.26
N ASP A 287 -4.71 10.41 15.41
CA ASP A 287 -4.83 9.00 15.76
C ASP A 287 -4.08 8.59 17.02
N ARG A 288 -4.79 7.91 17.92
CA ARG A 288 -4.23 7.35 19.16
C ARG A 288 -4.56 5.86 19.24
N PHE A 289 -3.61 5.09 19.73
CA PHE A 289 -3.79 3.68 20.00
C PHE A 289 -3.15 3.28 21.34
N LEU A 290 -3.89 2.56 22.16
CA LEU A 290 -3.48 2.19 23.53
C LEU A 290 -3.00 3.40 24.37
N GLY A 291 -3.68 4.53 24.23
CA GLY A 291 -3.39 5.76 24.96
C GLY A 291 -2.26 6.62 24.42
N ALA A 292 -1.45 6.16 23.45
CA ALA A 292 -0.35 6.88 22.83
C ALA A 292 -0.70 7.39 21.42
N GLU A 293 -0.03 8.47 20.96
CA GLU A 293 -0.11 8.91 19.56
C GLU A 293 0.42 7.81 18.64
N PHE A 294 -0.31 7.49 17.57
CA PHE A 294 0.06 6.44 16.64
C PHE A 294 0.46 7.04 15.28
N ARG A 295 1.75 7.16 15.05
CA ARG A 295 2.33 7.82 13.86
C ARG A 295 2.46 6.90 12.64
N PHE A 296 2.29 5.58 12.80
CA PHE A 296 2.33 4.62 11.71
C PHE A 296 0.96 4.45 11.04
N ALA A 297 0.87 3.58 10.05
CA ALA A 297 -0.37 3.22 9.36
C ALA A 297 -1.06 4.37 8.62
N THR A 298 -0.30 5.28 8.03
CA THR A 298 -0.85 6.40 7.27
C THR A 298 -1.87 5.95 6.23
N ASP A 299 -1.47 5.05 5.36
CA ASP A 299 -2.21 4.51 4.23
C ASP A 299 -3.35 3.57 4.64
N ARG A 300 -3.05 2.56 5.48
CA ARG A 300 -4.05 1.57 5.94
C ARG A 300 -5.19 2.21 6.72
N GLN A 301 -4.86 3.18 7.58
CA GLN A 301 -5.87 3.81 8.40
C GLN A 301 -6.76 4.73 7.57
N LEU A 302 -6.19 5.51 6.63
CA LEU A 302 -6.97 6.36 5.74
C LEU A 302 -7.90 5.50 4.87
N THR A 303 -7.41 4.36 4.37
CA THR A 303 -8.23 3.35 3.69
C THR A 303 -9.36 2.85 4.59
N GLY A 304 -9.08 2.61 5.87
CA GLY A 304 -10.09 2.17 6.84
C GLY A 304 -11.22 3.21 7.05
N TYR A 305 -10.91 4.51 7.02
CA TYR A 305 -11.95 5.55 7.06
C TYR A 305 -12.84 5.50 5.82
N VAL A 306 -12.29 5.32 4.63
CA VAL A 306 -13.09 5.16 3.40
C VAL A 306 -14.00 3.94 3.50
N LEU A 307 -13.45 2.78 3.86
CA LEU A 307 -14.21 1.54 3.97
C LEU A 307 -15.29 1.58 5.06
N GLY A 308 -15.03 2.29 6.15
CA GLY A 308 -15.87 2.36 7.33
C GLY A 308 -16.82 3.56 7.36
N GLN A 309 -16.69 4.51 6.43
CA GLN A 309 -17.35 5.81 6.47
C GLN A 309 -18.85 5.72 6.83
N TYR A 310 -19.59 4.85 6.17
CA TYR A 310 -21.02 4.68 6.39
C TYR A 310 -21.39 4.27 7.83
N TRP A 311 -20.55 3.51 8.51
CA TRP A 311 -20.87 2.97 9.85
C TRP A 311 -20.31 3.78 11.01
N ILE A 312 -19.14 4.41 10.82
CA ILE A 312 -18.43 5.13 11.88
C ILE A 312 -18.31 6.64 11.61
N GLY A 313 -18.61 7.08 10.38
CA GLY A 313 -18.36 8.44 9.91
C GLY A 313 -19.08 9.50 10.71
N ARG A 314 -20.39 9.34 10.96
CA ARG A 314 -21.19 10.29 11.75
C ARG A 314 -20.61 10.52 13.15
N LYS A 315 -20.22 9.44 13.84
CA LYS A 315 -19.61 9.52 15.16
C LYS A 315 -18.28 10.28 15.13
N LEU A 316 -17.46 10.02 14.10
CA LEU A 316 -16.18 10.71 13.95
C LEU A 316 -16.37 12.20 13.64
N LYS A 317 -17.27 12.56 12.74
CA LYS A 317 -17.57 13.97 12.45
C LYS A 317 -18.05 14.71 13.70
N HIS A 318 -18.91 14.12 14.47
CA HIS A 318 -19.38 14.71 15.73
C HIS A 318 -18.24 14.96 16.72
N GLN A 319 -17.23 14.06 16.80
CA GLN A 319 -16.06 14.26 17.66
C GLN A 319 -15.18 15.45 17.22
N TYR A 320 -15.22 15.81 15.93
CA TYR A 320 -14.39 16.85 15.33
C TYR A 320 -15.19 17.98 14.70
N GLN A 321 -16.44 18.21 15.17
CA GLN A 321 -17.37 19.20 14.62
C GLN A 321 -16.81 20.63 14.57
N ASN A 322 -15.92 20.99 15.49
CA ASN A 322 -15.28 22.30 15.53
C ASN A 322 -14.04 22.40 14.59
N SER A 323 -13.68 21.33 13.90
CA SER A 323 -12.57 21.37 12.95
C SER A 323 -13.02 22.01 11.64
N PRO A 324 -12.19 22.87 10.99
CA PRO A 324 -12.48 23.42 9.66
C PRO A 324 -12.81 22.35 8.62
N PHE A 325 -12.24 21.16 8.75
CA PHE A 325 -12.53 20.01 7.87
C PHE A 325 -13.94 19.46 8.02
N VAL A 326 -14.67 19.80 9.07
CA VAL A 326 -16.05 19.35 9.31
C VAL A 326 -17.02 20.52 9.25
N SER A 327 -16.64 21.67 9.81
CA SER A 327 -17.53 22.85 9.87
C SER A 327 -17.68 23.57 8.53
N ALA A 328 -16.64 23.55 7.67
CA ALA A 328 -16.68 24.22 6.37
C ALA A 328 -17.47 23.45 5.29
N VAL A 329 -17.37 22.13 5.30
CA VAL A 329 -18.05 21.25 4.33
C VAL A 329 -18.39 19.94 5.01
N ASP A 330 -19.66 19.54 4.98
CA ASP A 330 -20.12 18.25 5.48
C ASP A 330 -20.54 17.32 4.32
N TYR A 331 -19.64 16.40 3.95
CA TYR A 331 -19.93 15.39 2.94
C TYR A 331 -20.76 14.24 3.56
N PRO A 332 -21.82 13.75 2.88
CA PRO A 332 -22.64 12.67 3.40
C PRO A 332 -21.86 11.34 3.51
N GLU A 333 -22.19 10.55 4.53
CA GLU A 333 -21.62 9.22 4.70
C GLU A 333 -22.13 8.26 3.62
N ARG A 334 -21.19 7.61 2.92
CA ARG A 334 -21.48 6.65 1.84
C ARG A 334 -20.80 5.30 2.09
N LYS A 335 -21.34 4.25 1.48
CA LYS A 335 -20.69 2.93 1.42
C LYS A 335 -19.69 2.91 0.27
N TRP A 336 -18.52 3.47 0.50
CA TRP A 336 -17.47 3.48 -0.49
C TRP A 336 -16.86 2.10 -0.74
N GLY A 337 -16.54 1.82 -2.00
CA GLY A 337 -15.61 0.78 -2.40
C GLY A 337 -14.17 1.30 -2.41
N VAL A 338 -13.23 0.39 -2.26
CA VAL A 338 -11.79 0.64 -2.49
C VAL A 338 -11.29 -0.37 -3.49
N ALA A 339 -10.64 0.11 -4.55
CA ALA A 339 -10.19 -0.72 -5.66
C ALA A 339 -8.66 -0.67 -5.84
N TYR A 340 -8.16 -1.61 -6.61
CA TYR A 340 -6.79 -1.64 -7.08
C TYR A 340 -6.78 -1.47 -8.59
N VAL A 341 -5.90 -0.61 -9.11
CA VAL A 341 -5.69 -0.33 -10.53
C VAL A 341 -4.28 -0.77 -10.90
N ALA A 342 -4.18 -1.90 -11.60
CA ALA A 342 -2.90 -2.52 -11.95
C ALA A 342 -2.10 -1.72 -12.99
N SER A 343 -2.80 -0.96 -13.84
CA SER A 343 -2.21 -0.11 -14.87
C SER A 343 -1.64 1.20 -14.32
N ALA A 344 -2.15 1.72 -13.19
CA ALA A 344 -1.60 2.89 -12.51
C ALA A 344 -0.34 2.49 -11.74
N ARG A 345 0.84 2.80 -12.27
CA ARG A 345 2.12 2.30 -11.76
C ARG A 345 2.92 3.35 -11.02
N ALA A 346 3.65 2.90 -10.01
CA ALA A 346 4.66 3.67 -9.30
C ALA A 346 5.84 2.78 -8.92
N TRP A 347 7.01 3.39 -8.73
CA TRP A 347 8.23 2.71 -8.28
C TRP A 347 8.72 3.38 -7.01
N THR A 348 9.20 2.59 -6.05
CA THR A 348 9.73 3.05 -4.76
C THR A 348 10.98 2.30 -4.41
N ASN A 349 11.88 2.90 -3.64
CA ASN A 349 13.04 2.20 -3.15
C ASN A 349 12.66 1.22 -2.04
N VAL A 350 13.12 -0.03 -2.17
CA VAL A 350 12.99 -1.03 -1.10
C VAL A 350 14.28 -1.12 -0.28
N PRO A 351 14.20 -1.49 1.00
CA PRO A 351 15.37 -1.69 1.83
C PRO A 351 16.40 -2.63 1.22
N ASP A 352 17.64 -2.19 1.14
CA ASP A 352 18.77 -2.91 0.56
C ASP A 352 19.65 -3.61 1.60
N THR A 353 19.42 -3.36 2.88
CA THR A 353 20.09 -4.02 4.00
C THR A 353 19.11 -4.74 4.91
N PHE A 354 19.57 -5.83 5.51
CA PHE A 354 18.73 -6.66 6.39
C PHE A 354 18.17 -5.86 7.58
N GLY A 355 18.97 -5.00 8.21
CA GLY A 355 18.52 -4.16 9.32
C GLY A 355 17.40 -3.19 8.90
N ARG A 356 17.47 -2.61 7.69
CA ARG A 356 16.40 -1.75 7.15
C ARG A 356 15.13 -2.55 6.87
N VAL A 357 15.24 -3.77 6.35
CA VAL A 357 14.07 -4.67 6.17
C VAL A 357 13.39 -4.96 7.50
N LEU A 358 14.15 -5.32 8.55
CA LEU A 358 13.57 -5.59 9.87
C LEU A 358 12.84 -4.37 10.44
N ARG A 359 13.42 -3.16 10.30
CA ARG A 359 12.77 -1.92 10.73
C ARG A 359 11.47 -1.65 9.95
N GLN A 360 11.49 -1.78 8.64
CA GLN A 360 10.31 -1.60 7.79
C GLN A 360 9.21 -2.61 8.15
N GLN A 361 9.56 -3.89 8.26
CA GLN A 361 8.62 -4.96 8.60
C GLN A 361 8.02 -4.80 10.01
N THR A 362 8.80 -4.32 10.97
CA THR A 362 8.30 -3.97 12.31
C THR A 362 7.24 -2.87 12.24
N ARG A 363 7.49 -1.80 11.48
CA ARG A 363 6.50 -0.72 11.27
C ARG A 363 5.22 -1.25 10.62
N TRP A 364 5.35 -2.11 9.61
CA TRP A 364 4.21 -2.69 8.92
C TRP A 364 3.39 -3.63 9.80
N LYS A 365 4.04 -4.40 10.68
CA LYS A 365 3.34 -5.25 11.65
C LYS A 365 2.60 -4.41 12.71
N LYS A 366 3.20 -3.34 13.22
CA LYS A 366 2.50 -2.39 14.11
C LYS A 366 1.29 -1.76 13.42
N SER A 367 1.46 -1.33 12.16
CA SER A 367 0.39 -0.81 11.32
C SER A 367 -0.72 -1.85 11.11
N PHE A 368 -0.37 -3.09 10.82
CA PHE A 368 -1.30 -4.19 10.64
C PHE A 368 -2.11 -4.46 11.93
N ILE A 369 -1.45 -4.55 13.09
CA ILE A 369 -2.11 -4.77 14.38
C ILE A 369 -3.13 -3.64 14.65
N ARG A 370 -2.71 -2.38 14.51
CA ARG A 370 -3.60 -1.23 14.72
C ARG A 370 -4.85 -1.30 13.84
N ASN A 371 -4.68 -1.66 12.56
CA ASN A 371 -5.78 -1.73 11.62
C ASN A 371 -6.64 -2.97 11.78
N LEU A 372 -6.09 -4.07 12.27
CA LEU A 372 -6.89 -5.24 12.62
C LEU A 372 -7.96 -4.88 13.67
N PHE A 373 -7.63 -4.02 14.64
CA PHE A 373 -8.61 -3.49 15.60
C PHE A 373 -9.54 -2.44 14.96
N PHE A 374 -8.99 -1.45 14.25
CA PHE A 374 -9.78 -0.35 13.70
C PHE A 374 -10.70 -0.80 12.56
N THR A 375 -10.11 -1.34 11.50
CA THR A 375 -10.86 -1.81 10.33
C THR A 375 -11.66 -3.07 10.67
N GLY A 376 -11.12 -3.96 11.48
CA GLY A 376 -11.80 -5.16 11.95
C GLY A 376 -13.08 -4.89 12.73
N ALA A 377 -13.23 -3.74 13.38
CA ALA A 377 -14.47 -3.39 14.08
C ALA A 377 -15.71 -3.34 13.19
N PHE A 378 -15.57 -3.09 11.89
CA PHE A 378 -16.69 -2.99 10.95
C PHE A 378 -16.54 -3.84 9.68
N TYR A 379 -15.38 -4.42 9.40
CA TYR A 379 -15.09 -5.06 8.10
C TYR A 379 -15.98 -6.30 7.83
N TRP A 380 -16.49 -6.95 8.86
CA TRP A 380 -17.46 -8.04 8.74
C TRP A 380 -18.74 -7.65 7.97
N ARG A 381 -19.01 -6.34 7.82
CA ARG A 381 -20.13 -5.78 7.05
C ARG A 381 -19.84 -5.64 5.55
N ARG A 382 -18.60 -5.96 5.11
CA ARG A 382 -18.16 -5.83 3.70
C ARG A 382 -18.51 -7.03 2.83
N GLY A 383 -19.20 -8.02 3.37
CA GLY A 383 -19.56 -9.27 2.72
C GLY A 383 -18.79 -10.47 3.24
N VAL A 384 -19.40 -11.64 3.16
CA VAL A 384 -18.94 -12.87 3.83
C VAL A 384 -17.53 -13.25 3.37
N LEU A 385 -17.27 -13.29 2.04
CA LEU A 385 -16.02 -13.78 1.50
C LEU A 385 -14.86 -12.79 1.74
N ALA A 386 -15.11 -11.48 1.56
CA ALA A 386 -14.13 -10.45 1.90
C ALA A 386 -13.78 -10.48 3.39
N SER A 387 -14.77 -10.67 4.25
CA SER A 387 -14.60 -10.76 5.70
C SER A 387 -13.83 -12.02 6.09
N ALA A 388 -14.16 -13.17 5.52
CA ALA A 388 -13.46 -14.43 5.78
C ALA A 388 -11.97 -14.32 5.40
N LEU A 389 -11.65 -13.72 4.26
CA LEU A 389 -10.26 -13.49 3.83
C LEU A 389 -9.54 -12.52 4.77
N PHE A 390 -10.18 -11.42 5.18
CA PHE A 390 -9.59 -10.43 6.08
C PHE A 390 -9.29 -11.02 7.47
N TYR A 391 -10.28 -11.61 8.13
CA TYR A 391 -10.08 -12.16 9.47
C TYR A 391 -9.23 -13.44 9.45
N GLY A 392 -9.38 -14.28 8.41
CA GLY A 392 -8.52 -15.45 8.21
C GLY A 392 -7.05 -15.06 8.02
N HIS A 393 -6.77 -14.01 7.24
CA HIS A 393 -5.42 -13.46 7.13
C HIS A 393 -4.92 -12.90 8.48
N GLY A 394 -5.77 -12.19 9.22
CA GLY A 394 -5.46 -11.70 10.56
C GLY A 394 -5.08 -12.83 11.51
N LEU A 395 -5.90 -13.86 11.57
CA LEU A 395 -5.65 -15.05 12.40
C LEU A 395 -4.35 -15.76 11.98
N TRP A 396 -4.13 -15.92 10.67
CA TRP A 396 -2.90 -16.50 10.16
C TRP A 396 -1.66 -15.72 10.62
N VAL A 397 -1.65 -14.40 10.46
CA VAL A 397 -0.51 -13.57 10.87
C VAL A 397 -0.26 -13.67 12.38
N LEU A 398 -1.32 -13.69 13.19
CA LEU A 398 -1.21 -13.78 14.64
C LEU A 398 -0.69 -15.16 15.12
N LEU A 399 -1.05 -16.24 14.44
CA LEU A 399 -0.61 -17.60 14.79
C LEU A 399 0.73 -18.00 14.17
N ALA A 400 1.21 -17.28 13.15
CA ALA A 400 2.45 -17.61 12.45
C ALA A 400 3.69 -17.78 13.37
N PRO A 401 3.93 -16.93 14.39
CA PRO A 401 5.07 -17.14 15.31
C PRO A 401 4.96 -18.42 16.13
N LEU A 402 3.76 -18.79 16.55
CA LEU A 402 3.54 -20.04 17.34
C LEU A 402 3.87 -21.27 16.50
N LEU A 403 3.46 -21.27 15.24
CA LEU A 403 3.75 -22.38 14.32
C LEU A 403 5.22 -22.41 13.91
N ALA A 404 5.84 -21.24 13.73
CA ALA A 404 7.28 -21.14 13.51
C ALA A 404 8.05 -21.70 14.71
N PHE A 405 7.68 -21.34 15.95
CA PHE A 405 8.27 -21.88 17.17
C PHE A 405 8.14 -23.41 17.21
N ARG A 406 6.91 -23.92 17.03
CA ARG A 406 6.68 -25.35 17.04
C ARG A 406 7.57 -26.10 16.04
N HIS A 407 7.62 -25.65 14.78
CA HIS A 407 8.29 -26.40 13.72
C HIS A 407 9.80 -26.14 13.63
N LEU A 408 10.27 -24.96 14.02
CA LEU A 408 11.68 -24.59 13.87
C LEU A 408 12.49 -24.75 15.18
N VAL A 409 11.80 -24.83 16.33
CA VAL A 409 12.46 -24.95 17.64
C VAL A 409 12.01 -26.22 18.36
N TRP A 410 10.72 -26.33 18.66
CA TRP A 410 10.19 -27.43 19.49
C TRP A 410 10.41 -28.80 18.85
N LEU A 411 10.00 -29.01 17.61
CA LEU A 411 10.11 -30.31 16.94
C LEU A 411 11.57 -30.78 16.76
N PRO A 412 12.54 -29.97 16.31
CA PRO A 412 13.93 -30.37 16.26
C PRO A 412 14.51 -30.76 17.62
N LEU A 413 14.18 -30.03 18.70
CA LEU A 413 14.62 -30.35 20.06
C LEU A 413 14.08 -31.70 20.58
N HIS A 414 12.99 -32.21 19.96
CA HIS A 414 12.42 -33.53 20.27
C HIS A 414 12.77 -34.59 19.19
N GLY A 415 13.79 -34.34 18.36
CA GLY A 415 14.25 -35.28 17.34
C GLY A 415 13.34 -35.42 16.12
N GLN A 416 12.28 -34.58 15.99
CA GLN A 416 11.28 -34.70 14.92
C GLN A 416 11.68 -33.87 13.69
N PHE A 417 12.86 -34.08 13.17
CA PHE A 417 13.43 -33.31 12.03
C PHE A 417 12.63 -33.44 10.75
N LEU A 418 12.00 -34.60 10.50
CA LEU A 418 11.16 -34.81 9.32
C LEU A 418 9.99 -33.81 9.28
N LEU A 419 9.33 -33.54 10.39
CA LEU A 419 8.22 -32.58 10.44
C LEU A 419 8.69 -31.15 10.23
N THR A 420 9.89 -30.80 10.68
CA THR A 420 10.55 -29.52 10.36
C THR A 420 10.84 -29.40 8.86
N ALA A 421 11.40 -30.44 8.25
CA ALA A 421 11.69 -30.49 6.82
C ALA A 421 10.40 -30.36 5.98
N LEU A 422 9.33 -31.06 6.36
CA LEU A 422 8.02 -30.97 5.71
C LEU A 422 7.40 -29.56 5.83
N TYR A 423 7.55 -28.91 6.98
CA TYR A 423 7.11 -27.51 7.16
C TYR A 423 7.86 -26.56 6.21
N LEU A 424 9.20 -26.65 6.16
CA LEU A 424 10.01 -25.82 5.26
C LEU A 424 9.72 -26.14 3.78
N GLY A 425 9.52 -27.42 3.44
CA GLY A 425 9.06 -27.84 2.11
C GLY A 425 7.73 -27.24 1.72
N GLY A 426 6.76 -27.19 2.65
CA GLY A 426 5.48 -26.52 2.46
C GLY A 426 5.60 -25.00 2.25
N VAL A 427 6.50 -24.35 2.99
CA VAL A 427 6.82 -22.91 2.83
C VAL A 427 7.43 -22.64 1.45
N LEU A 428 8.38 -23.49 1.01
CA LEU A 428 9.00 -23.41 -0.32
C LEU A 428 7.96 -23.64 -1.42
N LEU A 429 7.13 -24.67 -1.31
CA LEU A 429 6.08 -24.98 -2.28
C LEU A 429 5.10 -23.81 -2.43
N LYS A 430 4.61 -23.27 -1.30
CA LYS A 430 3.75 -22.08 -1.32
C LYS A 430 4.47 -20.90 -1.99
N GLY A 431 5.74 -20.67 -1.65
CA GLY A 431 6.57 -19.63 -2.26
C GLY A 431 6.71 -19.81 -3.77
N SER A 432 6.89 -21.04 -4.23
CA SER A 432 7.00 -21.38 -5.66
C SER A 432 5.69 -21.11 -6.42
N ILE A 433 4.55 -21.41 -5.82
CA ILE A 433 3.24 -21.09 -6.40
C ILE A 433 3.05 -19.58 -6.58
N TRP A 434 3.42 -18.79 -5.57
CA TRP A 434 3.42 -17.33 -5.69
C TRP A 434 4.47 -16.82 -6.70
N GLY A 435 5.60 -17.51 -6.85
CA GLY A 435 6.59 -17.25 -7.88
C GLY A 435 6.02 -17.52 -9.28
N LEU A 436 5.30 -18.61 -9.47
CA LEU A 436 4.61 -18.90 -10.74
C LEU A 436 3.55 -17.83 -11.06
N ALA A 437 2.81 -17.35 -10.05
CA ALA A 437 1.89 -16.23 -10.23
C ALA A 437 2.60 -14.98 -10.76
N TYR A 438 3.78 -14.65 -10.21
CA TYR A 438 4.64 -13.57 -10.72
C TYR A 438 5.05 -13.81 -12.18
N ARG A 439 5.55 -15.01 -12.51
CA ARG A 439 5.97 -15.36 -13.88
C ARG A 439 4.84 -15.21 -14.90
N PHE A 440 3.60 -15.55 -14.51
CA PHE A 440 2.44 -15.38 -15.40
C PHE A 440 2.04 -13.91 -15.59
N GLN A 441 2.29 -13.06 -14.61
CA GLN A 441 2.03 -11.62 -14.71
C GLN A 441 3.15 -10.88 -15.45
N ASN A 442 4.40 -11.32 -15.27
CA ASN A 442 5.62 -10.68 -15.80
C ASN A 442 6.35 -11.66 -16.72
N ARG A 443 5.84 -11.81 -17.96
CA ARG A 443 6.42 -12.75 -18.94
C ARG A 443 7.84 -12.33 -19.32
N GLY A 444 8.76 -13.31 -19.33
CA GLY A 444 10.18 -13.09 -19.65
C GLY A 444 11.04 -12.68 -18.45
N ASP A 445 10.43 -12.30 -17.32
CA ASP A 445 11.18 -11.99 -16.11
C ASP A 445 11.52 -13.26 -15.31
N GLY A 446 12.80 -13.57 -15.18
CA GLY A 446 13.32 -14.73 -14.43
C GLY A 446 13.29 -14.59 -12.93
N ARG A 447 12.95 -13.43 -12.38
CA ARG A 447 13.01 -13.14 -10.92
C ARG A 447 12.03 -13.94 -10.07
N TRP A 448 11.06 -14.62 -10.66
CA TRP A 448 10.10 -15.49 -9.97
C TRP A 448 10.76 -16.52 -9.02
N ILE A 449 11.99 -16.95 -9.30
CA ILE A 449 12.77 -17.91 -8.50
C ILE A 449 13.12 -17.36 -7.10
N TYR A 450 13.12 -16.04 -6.91
CA TYR A 450 13.41 -15.41 -5.61
C TYR A 450 12.21 -15.43 -4.65
N ARG A 451 11.01 -15.73 -5.14
CA ARG A 451 9.80 -15.73 -4.30
C ARG A 451 9.79 -16.82 -3.22
N PRO A 452 10.22 -18.08 -3.49
CA PRO A 452 10.39 -19.10 -2.46
C PRO A 452 11.35 -18.67 -1.35
N LEU A 453 12.47 -18.03 -1.69
CA LEU A 453 13.44 -17.53 -0.70
C LEU A 453 12.81 -16.48 0.22
N MET A 454 12.02 -15.56 -0.33
CA MET A 454 11.29 -14.58 0.47
C MET A 454 10.26 -15.25 1.40
N SER A 455 9.67 -16.36 0.98
CA SER A 455 8.74 -17.13 1.84
C SER A 455 9.47 -17.79 3.01
N VAL A 456 10.66 -18.35 2.78
CA VAL A 456 11.53 -18.89 3.84
C VAL A 456 11.92 -17.78 4.81
N LEU A 457 12.45 -16.64 4.31
CA LEU A 457 12.80 -15.49 5.15
C LEU A 457 11.61 -15.03 6.00
N SER A 458 10.41 -14.99 5.41
CA SER A 458 9.20 -14.59 6.12
C SER A 458 8.81 -15.58 7.21
N ALA A 459 8.94 -16.87 6.97
CA ALA A 459 8.57 -17.91 7.93
C ALA A 459 9.61 -18.06 9.06
N THR A 460 10.91 -17.96 8.74
CA THR A 460 12.01 -18.22 9.69
C THR A 460 12.41 -16.99 10.50
N VAL A 461 12.30 -15.79 9.93
CA VAL A 461 12.78 -14.55 10.56
C VAL A 461 11.66 -13.55 10.78
N LEU A 462 10.94 -13.16 9.71
CA LEU A 462 10.00 -12.04 9.81
C LEU A 462 8.74 -12.36 10.64
N SER A 463 8.38 -13.65 10.82
CA SER A 463 7.27 -14.05 11.67
C SER A 463 7.47 -13.60 13.13
N TRP A 464 8.71 -13.69 13.65
CA TRP A 464 9.04 -13.33 15.03
C TRP A 464 8.91 -11.83 15.33
N LEU A 465 9.02 -10.99 14.32
CA LEU A 465 8.85 -9.54 14.46
C LEU A 465 7.44 -9.17 14.95
N LEU A 466 6.46 -10.07 14.84
CA LEU A 466 5.13 -9.82 15.40
C LEU A 466 5.19 -9.68 16.91
N ILE A 467 5.90 -10.58 17.60
CA ILE A 467 6.07 -10.54 19.06
C ILE A 467 6.76 -9.25 19.48
N TYR A 468 7.89 -8.91 18.82
CA TYR A 468 8.58 -7.65 19.07
C TYR A 468 7.68 -6.42 18.80
N SER A 469 6.88 -6.46 17.75
CA SER A 469 5.97 -5.36 17.40
C SER A 469 4.86 -5.20 18.44
N LEU A 470 4.32 -6.29 18.98
CA LEU A 470 3.32 -6.27 20.06
C LEU A 470 3.90 -5.68 21.34
N LEU A 471 5.09 -6.11 21.77
CA LEU A 471 5.75 -5.62 22.97
C LEU A 471 6.15 -4.12 22.86
N THR A 472 6.44 -3.66 21.66
CA THR A 472 6.88 -2.28 21.41
C THR A 472 5.80 -1.39 20.76
N LEU A 473 4.53 -1.78 20.82
CA LEU A 473 3.44 -1.14 20.08
C LEU A 473 3.25 0.33 20.46
N ARG A 474 3.44 0.67 21.73
CA ARG A 474 3.37 2.06 22.23
C ARG A 474 4.56 2.94 21.82
N ARG A 475 5.67 2.34 21.40
CA ARG A 475 6.86 3.08 20.94
C ARG A 475 6.65 3.50 19.49
N SER A 476 6.27 4.74 19.25
CA SER A 476 5.98 5.31 17.93
C SER A 476 7.12 6.19 17.40
N VAL A 477 8.36 5.86 17.69
CA VAL A 477 9.51 6.58 17.15
C VAL A 477 9.65 6.24 15.66
N TRP A 478 9.47 7.25 14.80
CA TRP A 478 9.71 7.14 13.38
C TRP A 478 11.15 7.60 13.10
N SER A 479 12.07 6.65 13.04
CA SER A 479 13.40 6.89 12.52
C SER A 479 13.54 6.13 11.20
N ARG A 480 13.75 6.86 10.10
CA ARG A 480 14.45 6.31 8.94
C ARG A 480 15.93 6.30 9.35
N GLY A 481 16.47 5.25 9.84
CA GLY A 481 17.89 5.09 10.11
C GLY A 481 18.50 4.23 9.04
#